data_fda0c4935af62e1aa323912885488ec7
#
_entry.id   fda0c4935af62e1aa323912885488ec7
#
_cell.length_a   1.000
_cell.length_b   1.000
_cell.length_c   1.000
_cell.angle_alpha   90.00
_cell.angle_beta   90.00
_cell.angle_gamma   90.00
#
_symmetry.space_group_name_H-M   'P 1'
#
loop_
_entity.id
_entity.type
_entity.pdbx_description
1 polymer ?
#
loop_
_entity_poly.entity_id
_entity_poly.type
_entity_poly.pdbx_seq_one_letter_code
_entity_poly.pdbx_strand_id
1 'polypeptide(L)'
;ERERERERERERELERERQRELERKRERYSRLGDNKKLEQLGGVVPFDVFNRVARAEWDTLLFFYGVVMCVGGLGFMGYLGLLSEALYTGWNATWANIALGVVSAVVDNIPVMFAVLTMEPEMSHGHWLLITLTAGVGGSLLSIGSAAGVAVMGQARGSYTFMGHLRWSPVILLGYIASILVHMWLNAESFALFG
;
A
#
# COMPACT_ATOMS: atom_id res chain seq x y z
N GLU A 1 -20.26 -24.09 -56.85
CA GLU A 1 -20.57 -24.74 -55.54
C GLU A 1 -19.38 -25.61 -55.10
N ARG A 2 -18.91 -26.53 -55.93
CA ARG A 2 -17.75 -27.43 -55.63
C ARG A 2 -16.45 -26.67 -55.35
N GLU A 3 -16.21 -25.53 -55.91
CA GLU A 3 -15.01 -24.73 -55.70
C GLU A 3 -15.02 -24.07 -54.29
N ARG A 4 -16.17 -23.56 -53.87
CA ARG A 4 -16.39 -23.00 -52.51
C ARG A 4 -16.32 -24.07 -51.43
N GLU A 5 -16.72 -25.30 -51.70
CA GLU A 5 -16.56 -26.42 -50.78
C GLU A 5 -15.08 -26.77 -50.58
N ARG A 6 -14.30 -26.83 -51.67
CA ARG A 6 -12.85 -27.09 -51.60
C ARG A 6 -12.09 -25.98 -50.88
N GLU A 7 -12.50 -24.72 -51.00
CA GLU A 7 -11.90 -23.61 -50.25
C GLU A 7 -12.20 -23.75 -48.76
N ARG A 8 -13.43 -24.05 -48.35
CA ARG A 8 -13.81 -24.26 -46.98
C ARG A 8 -13.11 -25.49 -46.37
N GLU A 9 -12.88 -26.53 -47.12
CA GLU A 9 -12.13 -27.68 -46.65
C GLU A 9 -10.65 -27.34 -46.42
N ARG A 10 -10.03 -26.59 -47.30
CA ARG A 10 -8.66 -26.10 -47.13
C ARG A 10 -8.52 -25.15 -45.94
N GLU A 11 -9.47 -24.27 -45.75
CA GLU A 11 -9.49 -23.38 -44.57
C GLU A 11 -9.58 -24.18 -43.27
N ARG A 12 -10.46 -25.18 -43.19
CA ARG A 12 -10.60 -26.06 -42.04
C ARG A 12 -9.35 -26.91 -41.78
N GLU A 13 -8.69 -27.36 -42.82
CA GLU A 13 -7.42 -28.09 -42.68
C GLU A 13 -6.29 -27.20 -42.13
N LEU A 14 -6.17 -25.98 -42.65
CA LEU A 14 -5.23 -24.96 -42.18
C LEU A 14 -5.50 -24.58 -40.72
N GLU A 15 -6.77 -24.40 -40.34
CA GLU A 15 -7.15 -24.14 -38.94
C GLU A 15 -6.78 -25.31 -38.02
N ARG A 16 -7.03 -26.54 -38.43
CA ARG A 16 -6.64 -27.76 -37.67
C ARG A 16 -5.13 -27.86 -37.52
N GLU A 17 -4.36 -27.55 -38.54
CA GLU A 17 -2.88 -27.55 -38.48
C GLU A 17 -2.39 -26.47 -37.51
N ARG A 18 -2.95 -25.24 -37.56
CA ARG A 18 -2.62 -24.17 -36.62
C ARG A 18 -2.95 -24.55 -35.18
N GLN A 19 -4.10 -25.17 -34.94
CA GLN A 19 -4.48 -25.63 -33.61
C GLN A 19 -3.52 -26.69 -33.08
N ARG A 20 -3.16 -27.70 -33.90
CA ARG A 20 -2.18 -28.74 -33.52
C ARG A 20 -0.80 -28.14 -33.23
N GLU A 21 -0.39 -27.15 -34.00
CA GLU A 21 0.90 -26.48 -33.74
C GLU A 21 0.88 -25.67 -32.42
N LEU A 22 -0.22 -24.99 -32.13
CA LEU A 22 -0.42 -24.28 -30.86
C LEU A 22 -0.45 -25.25 -29.68
N GLU A 23 -1.12 -26.38 -29.80
CA GLU A 23 -1.15 -27.42 -28.77
C GLU A 23 0.25 -27.99 -28.50
N ARG A 24 1.01 -28.31 -29.54
CA ARG A 24 2.42 -28.77 -29.41
C ARG A 24 3.30 -27.72 -28.75
N LYS A 25 3.12 -26.44 -29.07
CA LYS A 25 3.86 -25.35 -28.43
C LYS A 25 3.47 -25.21 -26.96
N ARG A 26 2.17 -25.31 -26.62
CA ARG A 26 1.68 -25.30 -25.23
C ARG A 26 2.25 -26.45 -24.41
N GLU A 27 2.21 -27.69 -24.96
CA GLU A 27 2.80 -28.86 -24.29
C GLU A 27 4.29 -28.69 -24.07
N ARG A 28 5.00 -28.19 -25.07
CA ARG A 28 6.45 -27.98 -24.97
C ARG A 28 6.80 -26.98 -23.88
N TYR A 29 6.09 -25.82 -23.83
CA TYR A 29 6.35 -24.81 -22.81
C TYR A 29 5.87 -25.24 -21.43
N SER A 30 4.81 -26.03 -21.33
CA SER A 30 4.39 -26.67 -20.08
C SER A 30 5.48 -27.60 -19.53
N ARG A 31 6.10 -28.46 -20.38
CA ARG A 31 7.20 -29.32 -19.97
C ARG A 31 8.47 -28.57 -19.59
N LEU A 32 8.73 -27.45 -20.22
CA LEU A 32 9.88 -26.57 -19.92
C LEU A 32 9.66 -25.67 -18.71
N GLY A 33 8.45 -25.62 -18.16
CA GLY A 33 8.11 -24.71 -17.05
C GLY A 33 8.13 -23.23 -17.44
N ASP A 34 8.10 -22.91 -18.75
CA ASP A 34 8.07 -21.52 -19.23
C ASP A 34 6.64 -20.95 -19.19
N ASN A 35 6.22 -20.63 -17.97
CA ASN A 35 4.87 -20.15 -17.68
C ASN A 35 4.52 -18.86 -18.45
N LYS A 36 5.49 -17.97 -18.71
CA LYS A 36 5.25 -16.74 -19.49
C LYS A 36 4.83 -17.02 -20.92
N LYS A 37 5.55 -17.92 -21.59
CA LYS A 37 5.21 -18.29 -22.97
C LYS A 37 3.94 -19.13 -23.05
N LEU A 38 3.69 -19.96 -22.03
CA LEU A 38 2.46 -20.73 -21.93
C LEU A 38 1.23 -19.82 -21.82
N GLU A 39 1.32 -18.77 -20.99
CA GLU A 39 0.27 -17.75 -20.82
C GLU A 39 0.01 -16.95 -22.10
N GLN A 40 1.07 -16.55 -22.82
CA GLN A 40 0.98 -15.85 -24.12
C GLN A 40 0.28 -16.69 -25.19
N LEU A 41 0.37 -17.99 -25.11
CA LEU A 41 -0.32 -18.92 -26.03
C LEU A 41 -1.73 -19.29 -25.54
N GLY A 42 -2.25 -18.66 -24.48
CA GLY A 42 -3.56 -18.95 -23.88
C GLY A 42 -3.61 -20.34 -23.25
N GLY A 43 -2.47 -20.89 -22.81
CA GLY A 43 -2.39 -22.15 -22.07
C GLY A 43 -2.77 -21.93 -20.60
N VAL A 44 -3.35 -22.97 -19.95
CA VAL A 44 -3.60 -22.96 -18.51
C VAL A 44 -2.24 -23.10 -17.79
N VAL A 45 -1.84 -22.04 -17.08
CA VAL A 45 -0.65 -22.08 -16.23
C VAL A 45 -1.03 -22.74 -14.91
N PRO A 46 -0.37 -23.85 -14.51
CA PRO A 46 -0.60 -24.45 -13.21
C PRO A 46 -0.34 -23.40 -12.10
N PHE A 47 -1.25 -23.32 -11.14
CA PHE A 47 -1.08 -22.43 -10.01
C PHE A 47 0.05 -22.95 -9.11
N ASP A 48 1.22 -22.35 -9.24
CA ASP A 48 2.40 -22.69 -8.44
C ASP A 48 2.46 -21.79 -7.21
N VAL A 49 2.02 -22.33 -6.07
CA VAL A 49 2.03 -21.65 -4.78
C VAL A 49 3.45 -21.23 -4.39
N PHE A 50 4.43 -22.09 -4.60
CA PHE A 50 5.82 -21.82 -4.20
C PHE A 50 6.42 -20.66 -4.99
N ASN A 51 6.17 -20.58 -6.29
CA ASN A 51 6.57 -19.45 -7.11
C ASN A 51 5.87 -18.14 -6.69
N ARG A 52 4.62 -18.21 -6.26
CA ARG A 52 3.90 -17.03 -5.74
C ARG A 52 4.49 -16.57 -4.40
N VAL A 53 4.74 -17.51 -3.50
CA VAL A 53 5.40 -17.24 -2.20
C VAL A 53 6.81 -16.69 -2.41
N ALA A 54 7.60 -17.27 -3.33
CA ALA A 54 8.95 -16.78 -3.63
C ALA A 54 8.98 -15.37 -4.22
N ARG A 55 7.89 -14.95 -4.88
CA ARG A 55 7.74 -13.59 -5.45
C ARG A 55 7.01 -12.61 -4.51
N ALA A 56 6.64 -13.05 -3.31
CA ALA A 56 6.11 -12.14 -2.30
C ALA A 56 7.18 -11.10 -1.92
N GLU A 57 6.75 -9.91 -1.57
CA GLU A 57 7.63 -8.82 -1.12
C GLU A 57 8.11 -9.09 0.31
N TRP A 58 9.02 -10.05 0.46
CA TRP A 58 9.56 -10.47 1.76
C TRP A 58 10.22 -9.33 2.52
N ASP A 59 10.87 -8.41 1.81
CA ASP A 59 11.51 -7.24 2.39
C ASP A 59 10.48 -6.36 3.11
N THR A 60 9.35 -6.13 2.48
CA THR A 60 8.22 -5.37 3.06
C THR A 60 7.61 -6.11 4.26
N LEU A 61 7.39 -7.42 4.14
CA LEU A 61 6.85 -8.23 5.24
C LEU A 61 7.79 -8.25 6.46
N LEU A 62 9.08 -8.45 6.23
CA LEU A 62 10.10 -8.45 7.30
C LEU A 62 10.26 -7.07 7.91
N PHE A 63 10.16 -5.99 7.14
CA PHE A 63 10.15 -4.63 7.64
C PHE A 63 8.99 -4.41 8.62
N PHE A 64 7.75 -4.74 8.23
CA PHE A 64 6.60 -4.58 9.13
C PHE A 64 6.68 -5.50 10.35
N TYR A 65 7.15 -6.73 10.17
CA TYR A 65 7.40 -7.62 11.31
C TYR A 65 8.39 -7.00 12.30
N GLY A 66 9.51 -6.45 11.81
CA GLY A 66 10.49 -5.77 12.63
C GLY A 66 9.92 -4.56 13.37
N VAL A 67 9.09 -3.74 12.68
CA VAL A 67 8.40 -2.59 13.29
C VAL A 67 7.47 -3.04 14.42
N VAL A 68 6.63 -4.06 14.18
CA VAL A 68 5.70 -4.59 15.19
C VAL A 68 6.47 -5.10 16.42
N MET A 69 7.57 -5.82 16.20
CA MET A 69 8.42 -6.32 17.28
C MET A 69 9.09 -5.19 18.08
N CYS A 70 9.61 -4.17 17.40
CA CYS A 70 10.24 -3.01 18.05
C CYS A 70 9.23 -2.19 18.87
N VAL A 71 8.08 -1.86 18.27
CA VAL A 71 7.04 -1.08 18.95
C VAL A 71 6.45 -1.88 20.12
N GLY A 72 6.17 -3.18 19.92
CA GLY A 72 5.72 -4.06 21.00
C GLY A 72 6.74 -4.16 22.13
N GLY A 73 8.03 -4.26 21.82
CA GLY A 73 9.12 -4.24 22.79
C GLY A 73 9.19 -2.94 23.59
N LEU A 74 9.07 -1.80 22.92
CA LEU A 74 9.01 -0.48 23.56
C LEU A 74 7.77 -0.34 24.46
N GLY A 75 6.63 -0.89 24.03
CA GLY A 75 5.41 -0.96 24.85
C GLY A 75 5.62 -1.79 26.10
N PHE A 76 6.19 -2.98 25.94
CA PHE A 76 6.49 -3.88 27.06
C PHE A 76 7.46 -3.26 28.08
N MET A 77 8.45 -2.51 27.62
CA MET A 77 9.39 -1.79 28.48
C MET A 77 8.79 -0.53 29.13
N GLY A 78 7.55 -0.15 28.81
CA GLY A 78 6.87 1.02 29.35
C GLY A 78 7.21 2.36 28.67
N TYR A 79 8.10 2.40 27.68
CA TYR A 79 8.45 3.64 26.99
C TYR A 79 7.27 4.27 26.26
N LEU A 80 6.37 3.45 25.67
CA LEU A 80 5.19 3.97 24.99
C LEU A 80 4.19 4.56 25.99
N GLY A 81 4.09 4.03 27.19
CA GLY A 81 3.28 4.62 28.27
C GLY A 81 3.78 6.01 28.69
N LEU A 82 5.10 6.16 28.88
CA LEU A 82 5.71 7.46 29.17
C LEU A 82 5.50 8.46 28.03
N LEU A 83 5.63 8.00 26.78
CA LEU A 83 5.40 8.84 25.60
C LEU A 83 3.92 9.25 25.48
N SER A 84 3.01 8.32 25.76
CA SER A 84 1.57 8.59 25.79
C SER A 84 1.21 9.66 26.83
N GLU A 85 1.75 9.52 28.05
CA GLU A 85 1.56 10.49 29.13
C GLU A 85 2.11 11.88 28.72
N ALA A 86 3.32 11.93 28.19
CA ALA A 86 3.94 13.19 27.76
C ALA A 86 3.17 13.88 26.63
N LEU A 87 2.64 13.12 25.65
CA LEU A 87 1.91 13.68 24.52
C LEU A 87 0.47 14.03 24.86
N TYR A 88 -0.27 13.13 25.52
CA TYR A 88 -1.72 13.27 25.69
C TYR A 88 -2.14 13.88 27.02
N THR A 89 -1.26 13.89 28.04
CA THR A 89 -1.48 14.60 29.31
C THR A 89 -0.89 16.01 29.27
N GLY A 90 0.27 16.16 28.61
CA GLY A 90 0.93 17.45 28.46
C GLY A 90 0.33 18.34 27.36
N TRP A 91 -0.23 17.72 26.31
CA TRP A 91 -0.84 18.40 25.16
C TRP A 91 -2.31 18.00 25.02
N ASN A 92 -3.12 18.87 24.43
CA ASN A 92 -4.46 18.48 24.02
C ASN A 92 -4.37 17.40 22.93
N ALA A 93 -5.22 16.36 23.01
CA ALA A 93 -5.24 15.23 22.07
C ALA A 93 -5.31 15.67 20.58
N THR A 94 -5.99 16.79 20.29
CA THR A 94 -6.02 17.37 18.94
C THR A 94 -4.62 17.73 18.44
N TRP A 95 -3.84 18.47 19.25
CA TRP A 95 -2.51 18.89 18.87
C TRP A 95 -1.51 17.73 18.83
N ALA A 96 -1.64 16.78 19.77
CA ALA A 96 -0.84 15.56 19.76
C ALA A 96 -1.06 14.77 18.45
N ASN A 97 -2.31 14.60 18.04
CA ASN A 97 -2.65 13.89 16.80
C ASN A 97 -2.17 14.63 15.54
N ILE A 98 -2.25 15.96 15.52
CA ILE A 98 -1.71 16.76 14.40
C ILE A 98 -0.18 16.62 14.34
N ALA A 99 0.50 16.70 15.47
CA ALA A 99 1.96 16.54 15.53
C ALA A 99 2.41 15.15 15.09
N LEU A 100 1.74 14.09 15.53
CA LEU A 100 1.99 12.72 15.10
C LEU A 100 1.75 12.53 13.60
N GLY A 101 0.73 13.20 13.05
CA GLY A 101 0.52 13.24 11.61
C GLY A 101 1.68 13.91 10.86
N VAL A 102 2.28 14.96 11.39
CA VAL A 102 3.50 15.55 10.79
C VAL A 102 4.71 14.62 10.93
N VAL A 103 4.85 13.92 12.05
CA VAL A 103 5.90 12.89 12.23
C VAL A 103 5.77 11.79 11.17
N SER A 104 4.55 11.43 10.80
CA SER A 104 4.27 10.47 9.72
C SER A 104 4.84 10.90 8.34
N ALA A 105 5.18 12.17 8.15
CA ALA A 105 5.87 12.61 6.94
C ALA A 105 7.29 12.03 6.79
N VAL A 106 7.92 11.66 7.90
CA VAL A 106 9.29 11.12 7.95
C VAL A 106 9.27 9.63 8.30
N VAL A 107 8.41 9.26 9.24
CA VAL A 107 8.22 7.87 9.66
C VAL A 107 6.95 7.36 8.98
N ASP A 108 7.01 6.21 8.34
CA ASP A 108 5.84 5.62 7.66
C ASP A 108 4.60 5.64 8.58
N ASN A 109 3.43 5.90 8.00
CA ASN A 109 2.17 6.04 8.72
C ASN A 109 1.77 4.78 9.50
N ILE A 110 2.11 3.58 9.02
CA ILE A 110 1.77 2.33 9.69
C ILE A 110 2.48 2.20 11.04
N PRO A 111 3.81 2.39 11.16
CA PRO A 111 4.51 2.44 12.45
C PRO A 111 3.93 3.47 13.43
N VAL A 112 3.60 4.67 12.94
CA VAL A 112 3.02 5.73 13.78
C VAL A 112 1.66 5.31 14.33
N MET A 113 0.77 4.81 13.48
CA MET A 113 -0.55 4.32 13.90
C MET A 113 -0.43 3.14 14.86
N PHE A 114 0.48 2.21 14.59
CA PHE A 114 0.68 1.05 15.47
C PHE A 114 1.18 1.48 16.86
N ALA A 115 2.08 2.48 16.93
CA ALA A 115 2.54 3.03 18.21
C ALA A 115 1.37 3.66 18.98
N VAL A 116 0.54 4.49 18.34
CA VAL A 116 -0.62 5.13 18.97
C VAL A 116 -1.64 4.08 19.47
N LEU A 117 -1.93 3.06 18.66
CA LEU A 117 -2.81 1.97 19.06
C LEU A 117 -2.26 1.18 20.28
N THR A 118 -0.93 1.01 20.35
CA THR A 118 -0.28 0.33 21.49
C THR A 118 -0.22 1.21 22.75
N MET A 119 -0.19 2.54 22.58
CA MET A 119 -0.27 3.50 23.69
C MET A 119 -1.66 3.54 24.35
N GLU A 120 -2.71 3.18 23.60
CA GLU A 120 -4.12 3.23 24.04
C GLU A 120 -4.51 4.54 24.78
N PRO A 121 -4.22 5.73 24.21
CA PRO A 121 -4.51 6.97 24.91
C PRO A 121 -6.03 7.17 25.08
N GLU A 122 -6.43 7.69 26.23
CA GLU A 122 -7.83 8.06 26.48
C GLU A 122 -8.21 9.30 25.65
N MET A 123 -8.95 9.09 24.57
CA MET A 123 -9.41 10.15 23.70
C MET A 123 -10.76 9.84 23.06
N SER A 124 -11.50 10.90 22.66
CA SER A 124 -12.81 10.74 22.04
C SER A 124 -12.74 10.03 20.68
N HIS A 125 -13.88 9.52 20.20
CA HIS A 125 -13.98 8.91 18.89
C HIS A 125 -13.53 9.87 17.78
N GLY A 126 -13.87 11.17 17.88
CA GLY A 126 -13.41 12.21 16.95
C GLY A 126 -11.89 12.33 16.89
N HIS A 127 -11.19 12.16 18.02
CA HIS A 127 -9.73 12.16 18.06
C HIS A 127 -9.12 10.90 17.44
N TRP A 128 -9.76 9.73 17.58
CA TRP A 128 -9.33 8.49 16.89
C TRP A 128 -9.46 8.62 15.37
N LEU A 129 -10.54 9.22 14.89
CA LEU A 129 -10.69 9.53 13.47
C LEU A 129 -9.66 10.58 13.02
N LEU A 130 -9.37 11.58 13.87
CA LEU A 130 -8.39 12.62 13.57
C LEU A 130 -6.99 12.06 13.40
N ILE A 131 -6.51 11.19 14.32
CA ILE A 131 -5.17 10.59 14.18
C ILE A 131 -5.07 9.71 12.93
N THR A 132 -6.12 8.98 12.59
CA THR A 132 -6.16 8.17 11.36
C THR A 132 -6.03 9.05 10.13
N LEU A 133 -6.76 10.17 10.09
CA LEU A 133 -6.69 11.16 9.02
C LEU A 133 -5.31 11.81 8.94
N THR A 134 -4.80 12.31 10.08
CA THR A 134 -3.55 13.07 10.12
C THR A 134 -2.34 12.17 9.82
N ALA A 135 -2.29 10.94 10.33
CA ALA A 135 -1.23 9.99 10.00
C ALA A 135 -1.26 9.60 8.51
N GLY A 136 -2.45 9.35 7.95
CA GLY A 136 -2.60 8.98 6.54
C GLY A 136 -2.21 10.12 5.59
N VAL A 137 -2.76 11.31 5.79
CA VAL A 137 -2.46 12.48 4.94
C VAL A 137 -1.05 13.02 5.21
N GLY A 138 -0.62 13.01 6.48
CA GLY A 138 0.71 13.45 6.90
C GLY A 138 1.83 12.68 6.22
N GLY A 139 1.68 11.37 6.04
CA GLY A 139 2.63 10.53 5.31
C GLY A 139 2.86 10.97 3.86
N SER A 140 1.95 11.71 3.26
CA SER A 140 2.11 12.24 1.90
C SER A 140 2.78 13.63 1.84
N LEU A 141 3.07 14.28 2.98
CA LEU A 141 3.80 15.56 3.01
C LEU A 141 5.20 15.45 2.42
N LEU A 142 5.86 14.31 2.67
CA LEU A 142 7.13 13.95 2.04
C LEU A 142 6.97 12.62 1.30
N SER A 143 7.66 12.45 0.18
CA SER A 143 7.57 11.20 -0.61
C SER A 143 8.12 9.96 0.11
N ILE A 144 8.92 10.16 1.16
CA ILE A 144 9.49 9.09 2.01
C ILE A 144 8.58 8.66 3.16
N GLY A 145 7.56 9.47 3.49
CA GLY A 145 6.64 9.23 4.61
C GLY A 145 5.57 8.17 4.31
N SER A 146 5.63 7.51 3.16
CA SER A 146 4.75 6.39 2.84
C SER A 146 5.44 5.37 1.95
N ALA A 147 5.16 4.09 2.18
CA ALA A 147 5.67 3.00 1.33
C ALA A 147 5.26 3.18 -0.15
N ALA A 148 4.06 3.71 -0.40
CA ALA A 148 3.59 4.01 -1.76
C ALA A 148 4.43 5.10 -2.44
N GLY A 149 4.81 6.18 -1.74
CA GLY A 149 5.66 7.24 -2.25
C GLY A 149 7.06 6.72 -2.63
N VAL A 150 7.65 5.89 -1.78
CA VAL A 150 8.94 5.24 -2.05
C VAL A 150 8.86 4.30 -3.24
N ALA A 151 7.80 3.50 -3.34
CA ALA A 151 7.58 2.59 -4.47
C ALA A 151 7.45 3.34 -5.80
N VAL A 152 6.69 4.45 -5.82
CA VAL A 152 6.54 5.29 -7.04
C VAL A 152 7.89 5.92 -7.44
N MET A 153 8.70 6.39 -6.48
CA MET A 153 10.06 6.88 -6.79
C MET A 153 10.94 5.79 -7.38
N GLY A 154 10.80 4.56 -6.92
CA GLY A 154 11.53 3.40 -7.44
C GLY A 154 11.13 3.02 -8.87
N GLN A 155 9.85 3.10 -9.19
CA GLN A 155 9.28 2.72 -10.50
C GLN A 155 9.40 3.84 -11.54
N ALA A 156 9.16 5.10 -11.15
CA ALA A 156 9.17 6.27 -12.03
C ALA A 156 10.51 7.03 -11.96
N ARG A 157 11.62 6.29 -12.00
CA ARG A 157 12.98 6.87 -11.91
C ARG A 157 13.18 7.97 -12.96
N GLY A 158 13.60 9.16 -12.49
CA GLY A 158 13.84 10.32 -13.34
C GLY A 158 12.63 11.23 -13.59
N SER A 159 11.40 10.72 -13.45
CA SER A 159 10.16 11.51 -13.58
C SER A 159 9.62 11.96 -12.23
N TYR A 160 9.69 11.10 -11.22
CA TYR A 160 9.27 11.41 -9.86
C TYR A 160 10.43 11.28 -8.89
N THR A 161 10.86 12.42 -8.31
CA THR A 161 12.00 12.51 -7.42
C THR A 161 11.61 13.16 -6.08
N PHE A 162 12.38 12.90 -5.04
CA PHE A 162 12.18 13.53 -3.73
C PHE A 162 12.10 15.07 -3.82
N MET A 163 13.05 15.70 -4.51
CA MET A 163 13.06 17.16 -4.69
C MET A 163 11.89 17.68 -5.54
N GLY A 164 11.44 16.88 -6.52
CA GLY A 164 10.25 17.17 -7.30
C GLY A 164 9.00 17.16 -6.42
N HIS A 165 8.86 16.18 -5.53
CA HIS A 165 7.75 16.10 -4.58
C HIS A 165 7.80 17.24 -3.55
N LEU A 166 8.98 17.52 -2.97
CA LEU A 166 9.17 18.57 -1.96
C LEU A 166 8.68 19.95 -2.45
N ARG A 167 8.73 20.20 -3.74
CA ARG A 167 8.21 21.42 -4.37
C ARG A 167 6.70 21.55 -4.21
N TRP A 168 5.98 20.42 -4.15
CA TRP A 168 4.54 20.35 -3.97
C TRP A 168 4.11 20.20 -2.50
N SER A 169 5.03 19.93 -1.59
CA SER A 169 4.76 19.78 -0.16
C SER A 169 4.00 20.95 0.46
N PRO A 170 4.22 22.24 0.07
CA PRO A 170 3.41 23.35 0.58
C PRO A 170 1.92 23.23 0.20
N VAL A 171 1.61 22.75 -1.03
CA VAL A 171 0.22 22.55 -1.47
C VAL A 171 -0.40 21.37 -0.74
N ILE A 172 0.37 20.30 -0.53
CA ILE A 172 -0.07 19.12 0.25
C ILE A 172 -0.31 19.53 1.71
N LEU A 173 0.54 20.39 2.28
CA LEU A 173 0.35 20.93 3.63
C LEU A 173 -0.96 21.74 3.75
N LEU A 174 -1.29 22.54 2.73
CA LEU A 174 -2.60 23.24 2.71
C LEU A 174 -3.74 22.23 2.67
N GLY A 175 -3.63 21.17 1.89
CA GLY A 175 -4.60 20.06 1.87
C GLY A 175 -4.69 19.34 3.23
N TYR A 176 -3.56 19.13 3.89
CA TYR A 176 -3.50 18.57 5.25
C TYR A 176 -4.27 19.44 6.25
N ILE A 177 -4.00 20.75 6.28
CA ILE A 177 -4.70 21.69 7.16
C ILE A 177 -6.20 21.72 6.83
N ALA A 178 -6.56 21.81 5.56
CA ALA A 178 -7.95 21.82 5.12
C ALA A 178 -8.68 20.54 5.53
N SER A 179 -8.06 19.38 5.41
CA SER A 179 -8.65 18.09 5.81
C SER A 179 -8.93 18.04 7.32
N ILE A 180 -8.02 18.56 8.15
CA ILE A 180 -8.21 18.66 9.60
C ILE A 180 -9.39 19.59 9.93
N LEU A 181 -9.45 20.78 9.32
CA LEU A 181 -10.52 21.73 9.57
C LEU A 181 -11.89 21.17 9.16
N VAL A 182 -11.97 20.54 7.98
CA VAL A 182 -13.20 19.90 7.51
C VAL A 182 -13.61 18.75 8.42
N HIS A 183 -12.64 17.91 8.86
CA HIS A 183 -12.91 16.82 9.79
C HIS A 183 -13.46 17.35 11.13
N MET A 184 -12.81 18.35 11.71
CA MET A 184 -13.27 18.95 12.98
C MET A 184 -14.65 19.60 12.85
N TRP A 185 -14.96 20.18 11.70
CA TRP A 185 -16.27 20.78 11.44
C TRP A 185 -17.37 19.72 11.25
N LEU A 186 -17.12 18.71 10.41
CA LEU A 186 -18.12 17.67 10.13
C LEU A 186 -18.37 16.72 11.32
N ASN A 187 -17.35 16.46 12.12
CA ASN A 187 -17.40 15.50 13.23
C ASN A 187 -17.39 16.21 14.60
N ALA A 188 -17.80 17.47 14.67
CA ALA A 188 -17.77 18.25 15.93
C ALA A 188 -18.47 17.53 17.10
N GLU A 189 -19.57 16.85 16.84
CA GLU A 189 -20.31 16.07 17.86
C GLU A 189 -19.49 14.89 18.40
N SER A 190 -18.64 14.26 17.57
CA SER A 190 -17.82 13.12 17.96
C SER A 190 -16.65 13.50 18.89
N PHE A 191 -16.31 14.79 18.96
CA PHE A 191 -15.33 15.32 19.90
C PHE A 191 -15.94 15.62 21.27
N ALA A 192 -17.25 15.88 21.34
CA ALA A 192 -17.98 16.24 22.55
C ALA A 192 -18.39 15.03 23.42
N LEU A 193 -18.29 13.81 22.91
CA LEU A 193 -18.77 12.58 23.57
C LEU A 193 -17.89 12.07 24.73
N PHE A 194 -16.90 12.85 25.18
CA PHE A 194 -16.07 12.60 26.36
C PHE A 194 -15.92 13.89 27.19
N GLY A 195 -17.03 14.50 27.52
CA GLY A 195 -17.14 15.54 28.53
C GLY A 195 -17.83 15.00 29.75
#